data_2c4eec5c223c1507e806f50d477cbf3f
#
_entry.id   2c4eec5c223c1507e806f50d477cbf3f
#
_cell.length_a   1.000
_cell.length_b   1.000
_cell.length_c   1.000
_cell.angle_alpha   90.00
_cell.angle_beta   90.00
_cell.angle_gamma   90.00
#
_symmetry.space_group_name_H-M   'P 1'
#
loop_
_entity.id
_entity.type
_entity.pdbx_description
1 polymer ?
#
loop_
_entity_poly.entity_id
_entity_poly.type
_entity_poly.pdbx_seq_one_letter_code
_entity_poly.pdbx_strand_id
1 'polypeptide(L)'
;MNNYLPTDYQTFIAKSRYAKYIDGQGREDWGDTVERYMDNVVRPKAGNDSYVNQLRDAILNLEVMPSMRAMMTAGPALARDNTAGYNCSYLPVDDPKSFDEAMFILLCGTGVGFSVERQFIQKLPEVPELFESDTVVVVKDSKEGWAKAFRQVLALLWAGEIPKWDVSAVRPAGARLKTFGGRASGPAPLVELFNFAVTTFKAAQNRRLSSIECHDLMCFIGQIVVVGGVRRSAMISLSNLSDDRMRHAKSGQWWETAAHRALANNSVSYTEKPDMETFMREWQALVESKSGELGVFNRQASKVQAAKNGRRDPNYEFGTNPCSEIILRPNQFCNLTEVVIRATDTIDDLERKVRLATILGTIQSSMTKFPYLRKIWNKNTEEERLLGVSLTGIMDNRLTTSQNAGLDKTLERLKDVAISTNAEWAERLNIPASAAISCVKPSGTVSQLVDSASGIHARHSPYYVRTVRGDNKDPLTQFMIDQGIPNEPCVMKGDTTTVFSFPVKSPAGAITRNDMTAIEQLETWLTYQRSWCEHKP
;
A
#
# COMPACT_ATOMS: atom_id res chain seq x y z
N MET A 1 5.14 -30.64 16.04
CA MET A 1 5.29 -29.43 15.21
C MET A 1 4.86 -28.23 16.05
N ASN A 2 5.71 -27.23 16.21
CA ASN A 2 5.31 -26.02 16.90
C ASN A 2 4.23 -25.31 16.06
N ASN A 3 3.03 -25.20 16.59
CA ASN A 3 1.95 -24.51 15.91
C ASN A 3 2.07 -23.00 16.18
N TYR A 4 2.80 -22.29 15.33
CA TYR A 4 2.96 -20.82 15.42
C TYR A 4 1.68 -20.05 15.11
N LEU A 5 0.70 -20.70 14.48
CA LEU A 5 -0.58 -20.12 14.08
C LEU A 5 -1.72 -20.79 14.89
N PRO A 6 -2.16 -20.16 15.99
CA PRO A 6 -3.09 -20.77 16.93
C PRO A 6 -4.48 -21.10 16.39
N THR A 7 -4.92 -20.41 15.31
CA THR A 7 -6.29 -20.56 14.77
C THR A 7 -6.28 -20.91 13.29
N ASP A 8 -7.36 -21.56 12.84
CA ASP A 8 -7.58 -21.85 11.42
C ASP A 8 -7.63 -20.58 10.57
N TYR A 9 -8.15 -19.48 11.14
CA TYR A 9 -8.19 -18.20 10.46
C TYR A 9 -6.79 -17.64 10.18
N GLN A 10 -5.89 -17.69 11.15
CA GLN A 10 -4.50 -17.28 10.98
C GLN A 10 -3.78 -18.16 9.94
N THR A 11 -4.01 -19.47 10.01
CA THR A 11 -3.50 -20.44 9.02
C THR A 11 -4.00 -20.11 7.60
N PHE A 12 -5.31 -19.83 7.46
CA PHE A 12 -5.87 -19.39 6.19
C PHE A 12 -5.20 -18.11 5.66
N ILE A 13 -5.02 -17.10 6.51
CA ILE A 13 -4.37 -15.84 6.11
C ILE A 13 -2.91 -16.09 5.69
N ALA A 14 -2.15 -16.88 6.44
CA ALA A 14 -0.77 -17.23 6.08
C ALA A 14 -0.71 -17.93 4.73
N LYS A 15 -1.50 -18.99 4.54
CA LYS A 15 -1.54 -19.77 3.29
C LYS A 15 -2.04 -18.97 2.08
N SER A 16 -3.06 -18.12 2.27
CA SER A 16 -3.66 -17.36 1.16
C SER A 16 -2.89 -16.09 0.79
N ARG A 17 -2.12 -15.50 1.72
CA ARG A 17 -1.54 -14.16 1.56
C ARG A 17 -0.02 -14.10 1.55
N TYR A 18 0.68 -15.03 2.22
CA TYR A 18 2.13 -15.01 2.40
C TYR A 18 2.84 -16.18 1.74
N ALA A 19 2.24 -17.38 1.81
CA ALA A 19 2.83 -18.60 1.30
C ALA A 19 2.99 -18.60 -0.22
N LYS A 20 4.15 -19.04 -0.70
CA LYS A 20 4.36 -19.41 -2.10
C LYS A 20 3.84 -20.81 -2.36
N TYR A 21 3.49 -21.06 -3.60
CA TYR A 21 3.20 -22.41 -4.08
C TYR A 21 4.49 -22.99 -4.67
N ILE A 22 4.85 -24.19 -4.20
CA ILE A 22 5.99 -24.96 -4.66
C ILE A 22 5.46 -26.14 -5.46
N ASP A 23 5.91 -26.29 -6.71
CA ASP A 23 5.45 -27.37 -7.58
C ASP A 23 5.80 -28.74 -6.95
N GLY A 24 4.81 -29.61 -6.83
CA GLY A 24 4.94 -30.95 -6.21
C GLY A 24 4.83 -30.98 -4.68
N GLN A 25 4.91 -29.84 -4.00
CA GLN A 25 4.82 -29.77 -2.52
C GLN A 25 3.59 -29.02 -2.02
N GLY A 26 2.97 -28.18 -2.87
CA GLY A 26 1.85 -27.33 -2.46
C GLY A 26 2.27 -25.96 -1.93
N ARG A 27 1.47 -25.37 -1.04
CA ARG A 27 1.79 -24.08 -0.43
C ARG A 27 2.73 -24.25 0.76
N GLU A 28 3.72 -23.37 0.87
CA GLU A 28 4.59 -23.23 2.04
C GLU A 28 3.78 -23.20 3.33
N ASP A 29 4.33 -23.71 4.42
CA ASP A 29 3.84 -23.42 5.75
C ASP A 29 4.42 -22.08 6.29
N TRP A 30 4.06 -21.72 7.53
CA TRP A 30 4.50 -20.46 8.11
C TRP A 30 6.01 -20.43 8.36
N GLY A 31 6.57 -21.55 8.83
CA GLY A 31 8.02 -21.68 9.03
C GLY A 31 8.81 -21.49 7.73
N ASP A 32 8.39 -22.16 6.66
CA ASP A 32 9.02 -22.04 5.32
C ASP A 32 8.96 -20.60 4.80
N THR A 33 7.81 -19.94 4.98
CA THR A 33 7.62 -18.54 4.56
C THR A 33 8.58 -17.61 5.30
N VAL A 34 8.75 -17.80 6.62
CA VAL A 34 9.68 -17.00 7.44
C VAL A 34 11.12 -17.27 7.04
N GLU A 35 11.54 -18.54 6.90
CA GLU A 35 12.89 -18.90 6.49
C GLU A 35 13.23 -18.32 5.10
N ARG A 36 12.32 -18.40 4.14
CA ARG A 36 12.51 -17.80 2.83
C ARG A 36 12.75 -16.27 2.93
N TYR A 37 12.04 -15.58 3.82
CA TYR A 37 12.27 -14.16 4.04
C TYR A 37 13.64 -13.92 4.70
N MET A 38 13.99 -14.70 5.71
CA MET A 38 15.28 -14.59 6.40
C MET A 38 16.45 -14.82 5.44
N ASP A 39 16.39 -15.85 4.60
CA ASP A 39 17.43 -16.21 3.65
C ASP A 39 17.64 -15.18 2.54
N ASN A 40 16.56 -14.54 2.08
CA ASN A 40 16.64 -13.64 0.93
C ASN A 40 16.71 -12.15 1.29
N VAL A 41 16.39 -11.76 2.53
CA VAL A 41 16.35 -10.35 2.95
C VAL A 41 17.27 -10.08 4.13
N VAL A 42 17.17 -10.86 5.21
CA VAL A 42 17.87 -10.56 6.47
C VAL A 42 19.32 -11.06 6.46
N ARG A 43 19.53 -12.37 6.28
CA ARG A 43 20.87 -12.99 6.35
C ARG A 43 21.89 -12.39 5.38
N PRO A 44 21.53 -12.04 4.13
CA PRO A 44 22.49 -11.40 3.22
C PRO A 44 23.00 -10.03 3.68
N LYS A 45 22.31 -9.39 4.61
CA LYS A 45 22.65 -8.05 5.12
C LYS A 45 23.16 -8.06 6.56
N ALA A 46 22.58 -8.88 7.42
CA ALA A 46 22.94 -8.98 8.83
C ALA A 46 24.04 -10.03 9.09
N GLY A 47 24.35 -10.91 8.13
CA GLY A 47 25.35 -11.95 8.28
C GLY A 47 25.02 -12.91 9.43
N ASN A 48 26.00 -13.16 10.30
CA ASN A 48 25.89 -14.02 11.49
C ASN A 48 25.62 -13.21 12.77
N ASP A 49 25.04 -12.03 12.69
CA ASP A 49 24.69 -11.22 13.85
C ASP A 49 23.75 -11.98 14.80
N SER A 50 23.94 -11.81 16.11
CA SER A 50 23.13 -12.45 17.14
C SER A 50 21.63 -12.07 17.05
N TYR A 51 21.31 -10.94 16.46
CA TYR A 51 19.94 -10.51 16.19
C TYR A 51 19.20 -11.33 15.13
N VAL A 52 19.92 -12.05 14.24
CA VAL A 52 19.28 -12.84 13.17
C VAL A 52 18.30 -13.87 13.75
N ASN A 53 18.72 -14.61 14.80
CA ASN A 53 17.85 -15.58 15.45
C ASN A 53 16.69 -14.90 16.20
N GLN A 54 16.94 -13.78 16.86
CA GLN A 54 15.90 -13.00 17.54
C GLN A 54 14.85 -12.49 16.56
N LEU A 55 15.26 -11.97 15.40
CA LEU A 55 14.37 -11.52 14.32
C LEU A 55 13.53 -12.68 13.78
N ARG A 56 14.17 -13.81 13.51
CA ARG A 56 13.49 -15.02 13.05
C ARG A 56 12.41 -15.48 14.03
N ASP A 57 12.78 -15.62 15.29
CA ASP A 57 11.88 -16.10 16.34
C ASP A 57 10.73 -15.12 16.61
N ALA A 58 11.01 -13.83 16.60
CA ALA A 58 9.98 -12.80 16.74
C ALA A 58 8.97 -12.78 15.58
N ILE A 59 9.40 -13.05 14.34
CA ILE A 59 8.49 -13.18 13.20
C ILE A 59 7.68 -14.48 13.31
N LEU A 60 8.33 -15.61 13.64
CA LEU A 60 7.67 -16.90 13.82
C LEU A 60 6.56 -16.82 14.86
N ASN A 61 6.84 -16.15 15.99
CA ASN A 61 5.91 -16.00 17.12
C ASN A 61 4.92 -14.82 16.94
N LEU A 62 4.90 -14.18 15.77
CA LEU A 62 3.98 -13.07 15.46
C LEU A 62 4.13 -11.88 16.42
N GLU A 63 5.33 -11.60 16.89
CA GLU A 63 5.65 -10.46 17.76
C GLU A 63 5.98 -9.20 16.95
N VAL A 64 6.62 -9.37 15.81
CA VAL A 64 6.89 -8.33 14.81
C VAL A 64 6.65 -8.85 13.42
N MET A 65 6.23 -7.98 12.52
CA MET A 65 5.98 -8.36 11.14
C MET A 65 6.79 -7.47 10.19
N PRO A 66 7.57 -8.06 9.28
CA PRO A 66 8.21 -7.33 8.21
C PRO A 66 7.17 -6.88 7.15
N SER A 67 7.62 -6.13 6.15
CA SER A 67 6.80 -5.81 4.99
C SER A 67 6.15 -7.08 4.43
N MET A 68 4.82 -7.08 4.39
CA MET A 68 4.08 -8.19 3.74
C MET A 68 4.55 -8.40 2.30
N ARG A 69 4.87 -7.33 1.58
CA ARG A 69 5.34 -7.39 0.20
C ARG A 69 6.71 -8.02 0.11
N ALA A 70 7.64 -7.63 0.97
CA ALA A 70 8.96 -8.24 1.03
C ALA A 70 8.87 -9.73 1.39
N MET A 71 8.05 -10.12 2.37
CA MET A 71 7.82 -11.53 2.70
C MET A 71 7.26 -12.32 1.52
N MET A 72 6.21 -11.80 0.88
CA MET A 72 5.55 -12.49 -0.23
C MET A 72 6.46 -12.67 -1.46
N THR A 73 7.30 -11.67 -1.75
CA THR A 73 8.13 -11.64 -2.96
C THR A 73 9.57 -12.11 -2.73
N ALA A 74 10.01 -12.31 -1.49
CA ALA A 74 11.36 -12.78 -1.15
C ALA A 74 11.78 -13.98 -2.02
N GLY A 75 12.98 -13.90 -2.58
CA GLY A 75 13.53 -14.83 -3.57
C GLY A 75 13.81 -14.16 -4.92
N PRO A 76 13.81 -14.91 -6.04
CA PRO A 76 14.26 -14.42 -7.34
C PRO A 76 13.52 -13.17 -7.85
N ALA A 77 12.23 -13.01 -7.51
CA ALA A 77 11.45 -11.85 -7.92
C ALA A 77 11.96 -10.56 -7.25
N LEU A 78 12.16 -10.60 -5.93
CA LEU A 78 12.67 -9.47 -5.15
C LEU A 78 14.13 -9.15 -5.49
N ALA A 79 14.97 -10.17 -5.71
CA ALA A 79 16.37 -10.00 -6.10
C ALA A 79 16.56 -9.33 -7.48
N ARG A 80 15.61 -9.56 -8.39
CA ARG A 80 15.60 -8.95 -9.72
C ARG A 80 15.21 -7.47 -9.68
N ASP A 81 14.17 -7.14 -8.92
CA ASP A 81 13.62 -5.78 -8.80
C ASP A 81 13.04 -5.58 -7.39
N ASN A 82 13.59 -4.61 -6.66
CA ASN A 82 13.21 -4.37 -5.28
C ASN A 82 11.89 -3.58 -5.13
N THR A 83 11.32 -3.03 -6.19
CA THR A 83 10.02 -2.36 -6.14
C THR A 83 8.96 -3.23 -5.47
N ALA A 84 8.99 -4.54 -5.73
CA ALA A 84 8.06 -5.50 -5.16
C ALA A 84 8.18 -5.69 -3.63
N GLY A 85 9.24 -5.18 -3.00
CA GLY A 85 9.44 -5.24 -1.54
C GLY A 85 8.81 -4.07 -0.77
N TYR A 86 8.45 -3.00 -1.47
CA TYR A 86 7.91 -1.79 -0.87
C TYR A 86 6.38 -1.80 -0.80
N ASN A 87 5.84 -1.12 0.21
CA ASN A 87 4.40 -1.02 0.44
C ASN A 87 3.82 0.28 -0.12
N CYS A 88 4.57 1.37 -0.04
CA CYS A 88 4.12 2.73 -0.23
C CYS A 88 4.96 3.46 -1.27
N SER A 89 4.29 4.20 -2.14
CA SER A 89 4.92 5.08 -3.12
C SER A 89 4.06 6.31 -3.40
N TYR A 90 4.69 7.35 -3.91
CA TYR A 90 4.02 8.55 -4.40
C TYR A 90 4.72 9.08 -5.64
N LEU A 91 3.94 9.58 -6.60
CA LEU A 91 4.44 10.31 -7.76
C LEU A 91 3.46 11.42 -8.20
N PRO A 92 3.93 12.58 -8.63
CA PRO A 92 3.11 13.53 -9.36
C PRO A 92 2.96 13.11 -10.82
N VAL A 93 1.84 13.48 -11.45
CA VAL A 93 1.64 13.30 -12.90
C VAL A 93 2.23 14.52 -13.61
N ASP A 94 3.56 14.55 -13.72
CA ASP A 94 4.33 15.68 -14.25
C ASP A 94 5.25 15.32 -15.43
N ASP A 95 5.23 14.06 -15.84
CA ASP A 95 6.02 13.49 -16.92
C ASP A 95 5.18 12.39 -17.59
N PRO A 96 5.20 12.23 -18.92
CA PRO A 96 4.54 11.10 -19.60
C PRO A 96 4.85 9.73 -19.00
N LYS A 97 6.06 9.52 -18.48
CA LYS A 97 6.47 8.29 -17.82
C LYS A 97 5.79 8.04 -16.46
N SER A 98 5.15 9.05 -15.88
CA SER A 98 4.42 8.85 -14.61
C SER A 98 3.33 7.79 -14.72
N PHE A 99 2.69 7.66 -15.87
CA PHE A 99 1.62 6.68 -16.09
C PHE A 99 2.13 5.24 -16.14
N ASP A 100 3.17 4.97 -16.92
CA ASP A 100 3.72 3.61 -17.00
C ASP A 100 4.53 3.21 -15.77
N GLU A 101 5.18 4.15 -15.08
CA GLU A 101 5.80 3.90 -13.79
C GLU A 101 4.75 3.53 -12.73
N ALA A 102 3.63 4.25 -12.68
CA ALA A 102 2.51 3.88 -11.79
C ALA A 102 1.98 2.48 -12.10
N MET A 103 1.79 2.15 -13.38
CA MET A 103 1.39 0.83 -13.82
C MET A 103 2.37 -0.26 -13.35
N PHE A 104 3.66 -0.05 -13.57
CA PHE A 104 4.69 -1.00 -13.17
C PHE A 104 4.72 -1.20 -11.64
N ILE A 105 4.67 -0.11 -10.87
CA ILE A 105 4.65 -0.14 -9.41
C ILE A 105 3.43 -0.90 -8.89
N LEU A 106 2.24 -0.62 -9.44
CA LEU A 106 1.01 -1.34 -9.09
C LEU A 106 1.08 -2.82 -9.47
N LEU A 107 1.66 -3.17 -10.64
CA LEU A 107 1.91 -4.56 -11.06
C LEU A 107 2.91 -5.28 -10.15
N CYS A 108 3.79 -4.55 -9.47
CA CYS A 108 4.62 -5.08 -8.39
C CYS A 108 3.86 -5.25 -7.06
N GLY A 109 2.63 -4.75 -6.98
CA GLY A 109 1.76 -4.85 -5.82
C GLY A 109 1.96 -3.75 -4.78
N THR A 110 2.75 -2.73 -5.08
CA THR A 110 2.96 -1.55 -4.22
C THR A 110 1.83 -0.55 -4.41
N GLY A 111 1.35 0.07 -3.33
CA GLY A 111 0.34 1.12 -3.38
C GLY A 111 0.91 2.44 -3.91
N VAL A 112 0.12 3.18 -4.69
CA VAL A 112 0.53 4.42 -5.36
C VAL A 112 -0.36 5.58 -4.93
N GLY A 113 0.24 6.60 -4.30
CA GLY A 113 -0.35 7.93 -4.26
C GLY A 113 0.06 8.70 -5.50
N PHE A 114 -0.85 9.49 -6.07
CA PHE A 114 -0.52 10.34 -7.21
C PHE A 114 -1.17 11.71 -7.10
N SER A 115 -0.60 12.70 -7.79
CA SER A 115 -1.17 14.04 -7.84
C SER A 115 -1.47 14.44 -9.27
N VAL A 116 -2.68 14.96 -9.47
CA VAL A 116 -3.15 15.60 -10.70
C VAL A 116 -3.33 17.12 -10.52
N GLU A 117 -2.64 17.68 -9.52
CA GLU A 117 -2.67 19.11 -9.25
C GLU A 117 -2.10 19.89 -10.45
N ARG A 118 -2.64 21.08 -10.68
CA ARG A 118 -2.33 21.92 -11.86
C ARG A 118 -0.82 22.15 -12.04
N GLN A 119 -0.08 22.42 -10.97
CA GLN A 119 1.36 22.65 -11.01
C GLN A 119 2.19 21.46 -11.51
N PHE A 120 1.62 20.27 -11.50
CA PHE A 120 2.25 19.06 -12.05
C PHE A 120 1.79 18.79 -13.47
N ILE A 121 0.49 18.66 -13.72
CA ILE A 121 -0.03 18.29 -15.05
C ILE A 121 0.27 19.31 -16.14
N GLN A 122 0.46 20.58 -15.78
CA GLN A 122 0.89 21.62 -16.74
C GLN A 122 2.28 21.37 -17.36
N LYS A 123 3.09 20.48 -16.78
CA LYS A 123 4.39 20.08 -17.31
C LYS A 123 4.27 19.00 -18.40
N LEU A 124 3.11 18.36 -18.52
CA LEU A 124 2.86 17.40 -19.60
C LEU A 124 2.83 18.12 -20.95
N PRO A 125 3.26 17.45 -22.03
CA PRO A 125 3.14 18.01 -23.38
C PRO A 125 1.67 18.25 -23.76
N GLU A 126 1.46 19.17 -24.70
CA GLU A 126 0.17 19.28 -25.38
C GLU A 126 -0.05 18.06 -26.28
N VAL A 127 -1.29 17.64 -26.38
CA VAL A 127 -1.67 16.57 -27.31
C VAL A 127 -1.81 17.18 -28.69
N PRO A 128 -1.01 16.77 -29.69
CA PRO A 128 -1.12 17.30 -31.06
C PRO A 128 -2.36 16.73 -31.76
N GLU A 129 -2.59 17.14 -32.97
CA GLU A 129 -3.52 16.47 -33.87
C GLU A 129 -3.09 15.03 -34.10
N LEU A 130 -4.03 14.09 -34.10
CA LEU A 130 -3.76 12.65 -34.11
C LEU A 130 -4.15 12.02 -35.43
N PHE A 131 -3.24 11.22 -35.97
CA PHE A 131 -3.43 10.50 -37.24
C PHE A 131 -3.17 9.00 -37.03
N GLU A 132 -3.94 8.15 -37.70
CA GLU A 132 -3.71 6.72 -37.73
C GLU A 132 -2.33 6.40 -38.30
N SER A 133 -1.62 5.47 -37.64
CA SER A 133 -0.26 5.07 -38.02
C SER A 133 -0.20 3.55 -38.22
N ASP A 134 0.74 3.10 -39.08
CA ASP A 134 1.06 1.70 -39.24
C ASP A 134 2.07 1.16 -38.18
N THR A 135 2.53 2.03 -37.30
CA THR A 135 3.40 1.65 -36.18
C THR A 135 2.72 0.62 -35.28
N VAL A 136 3.36 -0.52 -35.07
CA VAL A 136 2.83 -1.62 -34.25
C VAL A 136 3.60 -1.72 -32.93
N VAL A 137 2.89 -1.59 -31.82
CA VAL A 137 3.43 -1.81 -30.47
C VAL A 137 3.29 -3.27 -30.10
N VAL A 138 4.43 -3.97 -29.97
CA VAL A 138 4.45 -5.41 -29.59
C VAL A 138 4.52 -5.55 -28.09
N VAL A 139 3.55 -6.26 -27.50
CA VAL A 139 3.44 -6.47 -26.07
C VAL A 139 4.11 -7.76 -25.64
N LYS A 140 5.12 -7.69 -24.75
CA LYS A 140 5.76 -8.86 -24.15
C LYS A 140 4.98 -9.32 -22.91
N ASP A 141 4.94 -10.65 -22.69
CA ASP A 141 4.22 -11.29 -21.57
C ASP A 141 4.98 -11.18 -20.23
N SER A 142 5.12 -9.94 -19.74
CA SER A 142 5.71 -9.62 -18.43
C SER A 142 5.19 -8.28 -17.92
N LYS A 143 5.36 -8.00 -16.61
CA LYS A 143 5.03 -6.70 -16.00
C LYS A 143 5.74 -5.55 -16.71
N GLU A 144 7.04 -5.73 -16.93
CA GLU A 144 7.89 -4.78 -17.64
C GLU A 144 7.44 -4.61 -19.10
N GLY A 145 7.01 -5.71 -19.74
CA GLY A 145 6.52 -5.71 -21.12
C GLY A 145 5.22 -4.92 -21.25
N TRP A 146 4.29 -5.10 -20.35
CA TRP A 146 3.03 -4.36 -20.33
C TRP A 146 3.25 -2.86 -20.09
N ALA A 147 4.06 -2.52 -19.08
CA ALA A 147 4.35 -1.12 -18.78
C ALA A 147 5.13 -0.44 -19.91
N LYS A 148 6.10 -1.13 -20.55
CA LYS A 148 6.82 -0.61 -21.72
C LYS A 148 5.92 -0.41 -22.93
N ALA A 149 5.00 -1.33 -23.19
CA ALA A 149 4.04 -1.18 -24.28
C ALA A 149 3.12 0.03 -24.05
N PHE A 150 2.63 0.22 -22.83
CA PHE A 150 1.83 1.39 -22.50
C PHE A 150 2.63 2.70 -22.63
N ARG A 151 3.89 2.73 -22.18
CA ARG A 151 4.81 3.85 -22.43
C ARG A 151 4.93 4.18 -23.90
N GLN A 152 5.08 3.16 -24.76
CA GLN A 152 5.18 3.36 -26.22
C GLN A 152 3.88 3.91 -26.81
N VAL A 153 2.73 3.38 -26.42
CA VAL A 153 1.42 3.91 -26.86
C VAL A 153 1.28 5.37 -26.49
N LEU A 154 1.56 5.75 -25.26
CA LEU A 154 1.48 7.16 -24.82
C LEU A 154 2.48 8.06 -25.54
N ALA A 155 3.71 7.58 -25.75
CA ALA A 155 4.74 8.35 -26.49
C ALA A 155 4.31 8.61 -27.93
N LEU A 156 3.72 7.63 -28.61
CA LEU A 156 3.20 7.77 -29.97
C LEU A 156 2.01 8.73 -30.02
N LEU A 157 1.09 8.65 -29.07
CA LEU A 157 -0.04 9.57 -28.97
C LEU A 157 0.43 11.03 -28.77
N TRP A 158 1.46 11.26 -27.94
CA TRP A 158 2.07 12.59 -27.81
C TRP A 158 2.92 13.01 -29.02
N ALA A 159 3.29 12.07 -29.89
CA ALA A 159 3.92 12.34 -31.15
C ALA A 159 2.92 12.58 -32.31
N GLY A 160 1.62 12.46 -32.05
CA GLY A 160 0.56 12.62 -33.07
C GLY A 160 0.16 11.34 -33.79
N GLU A 161 0.64 10.17 -33.31
CA GLU A 161 0.38 8.89 -33.96
C GLU A 161 -0.58 8.03 -33.12
N ILE A 162 -1.59 7.45 -33.76
CA ILE A 162 -2.44 6.41 -33.19
C ILE A 162 -1.88 5.06 -33.65
N PRO A 163 -1.16 4.31 -32.79
CA PRO A 163 -0.53 3.05 -33.17
C PRO A 163 -1.53 1.90 -33.24
N LYS A 164 -1.12 0.83 -33.92
CA LYS A 164 -1.68 -0.53 -33.77
C LYS A 164 -0.91 -1.25 -32.65
N TRP A 165 -1.45 -2.37 -32.16
CA TRP A 165 -0.76 -3.20 -31.17
C TRP A 165 -0.90 -4.69 -31.48
N ASP A 166 0.15 -5.43 -31.12
CA ASP A 166 0.19 -6.90 -31.18
C ASP A 166 0.34 -7.46 -29.77
N VAL A 167 -0.70 -8.18 -29.34
CA VAL A 167 -0.78 -8.82 -28.02
C VAL A 167 -0.68 -10.35 -28.11
N SER A 168 -0.33 -10.90 -29.27
CA SER A 168 -0.30 -12.34 -29.54
C SER A 168 0.64 -13.13 -28.62
N ALA A 169 1.72 -12.48 -28.13
CA ALA A 169 2.66 -13.08 -27.19
C ALA A 169 2.16 -13.11 -25.75
N VAL A 170 1.07 -12.41 -25.40
CA VAL A 170 0.54 -12.36 -24.03
C VAL A 170 -0.21 -13.65 -23.72
N ARG A 171 0.09 -14.28 -22.57
CA ARG A 171 -0.57 -15.52 -22.13
C ARG A 171 -2.09 -15.39 -22.08
N PRO A 172 -2.83 -16.48 -22.38
CA PRO A 172 -4.29 -16.43 -22.38
C PRO A 172 -4.85 -16.28 -20.95
N ALA A 173 -6.12 -15.85 -20.87
CA ALA A 173 -6.88 -15.84 -19.64
C ALA A 173 -6.92 -17.23 -18.98
N GLY A 174 -6.81 -17.27 -17.64
CA GLY A 174 -6.79 -18.49 -16.86
C GLY A 174 -5.41 -19.15 -16.70
N ALA A 175 -4.37 -18.72 -17.42
CA ALA A 175 -3.02 -19.20 -17.20
C ALA A 175 -2.51 -18.85 -15.79
N ARG A 176 -1.68 -19.73 -15.20
CA ARG A 176 -1.19 -19.56 -13.82
C ARG A 176 -0.18 -18.42 -13.68
N LEU A 177 -0.32 -17.62 -12.63
CA LEU A 177 0.66 -16.60 -12.25
C LEU A 177 1.68 -17.18 -11.26
N LYS A 178 2.98 -17.16 -11.62
CA LYS A 178 4.05 -17.80 -10.84
C LYS A 178 4.41 -17.06 -9.55
N THR A 179 4.39 -15.72 -9.55
CA THR A 179 4.92 -14.90 -8.44
C THR A 179 3.87 -14.60 -7.36
N PHE A 180 2.68 -14.16 -7.76
CA PHE A 180 1.63 -13.73 -6.84
C PHE A 180 0.54 -14.77 -6.59
N GLY A 181 0.60 -15.89 -7.33
CA GLY A 181 -0.51 -16.85 -7.38
C GLY A 181 -1.71 -16.28 -8.15
N GLY A 182 -2.75 -17.09 -8.33
CA GLY A 182 -3.94 -16.70 -9.11
C GLY A 182 -3.80 -16.99 -10.61
N ARG A 183 -4.73 -16.42 -11.38
CA ARG A 183 -4.88 -16.66 -12.82
C ARG A 183 -4.70 -15.37 -13.60
N ALA A 184 -4.09 -15.47 -14.79
CA ALA A 184 -3.93 -14.37 -15.72
C ALA A 184 -5.27 -13.93 -16.30
N SER A 185 -5.41 -12.63 -16.57
CA SER A 185 -6.60 -12.05 -17.24
C SER A 185 -6.60 -12.25 -18.76
N GLY A 186 -5.46 -12.61 -19.34
CA GLY A 186 -5.25 -12.47 -20.78
C GLY A 186 -4.97 -11.01 -21.20
N PRO A 187 -4.88 -10.74 -22.51
CA PRO A 187 -4.53 -9.42 -23.02
C PRO A 187 -5.69 -8.41 -23.03
N ALA A 188 -6.94 -8.85 -22.95
CA ALA A 188 -8.12 -7.98 -23.13
C ALA A 188 -8.11 -6.71 -22.25
N PRO A 189 -7.82 -6.77 -20.93
CA PRO A 189 -7.79 -5.55 -20.11
C PRO A 189 -6.75 -4.53 -20.57
N LEU A 190 -5.59 -4.98 -21.05
CA LEU A 190 -4.56 -4.09 -21.57
C LEU A 190 -4.99 -3.39 -22.87
N VAL A 191 -5.68 -4.12 -23.76
CA VAL A 191 -6.26 -3.56 -24.97
C VAL A 191 -7.34 -2.52 -24.63
N GLU A 192 -8.15 -2.76 -23.61
CA GLU A 192 -9.12 -1.78 -23.10
C GLU A 192 -8.43 -0.50 -22.62
N LEU A 193 -7.31 -0.60 -21.90
CA LEU A 193 -6.52 0.58 -21.48
C LEU A 193 -5.97 1.34 -22.70
N PHE A 194 -5.45 0.66 -23.72
CA PHE A 194 -4.94 1.32 -24.93
C PHE A 194 -6.06 2.06 -25.65
N ASN A 195 -7.22 1.44 -25.82
CA ASN A 195 -8.39 2.09 -26.42
C ASN A 195 -8.86 3.30 -25.60
N PHE A 196 -8.88 3.16 -24.26
CA PHE A 196 -9.25 4.27 -23.36
C PHE A 196 -8.27 5.45 -23.50
N ALA A 197 -6.96 5.16 -23.56
CA ALA A 197 -5.95 6.19 -23.78
C ALA A 197 -6.13 6.89 -25.12
N VAL A 198 -6.34 6.16 -26.22
CA VAL A 198 -6.60 6.73 -27.54
C VAL A 198 -7.84 7.64 -27.51
N THR A 199 -8.92 7.18 -26.91
CA THR A 199 -10.16 7.98 -26.79
C THR A 199 -9.94 9.26 -25.98
N THR A 200 -9.23 9.18 -24.87
CA THR A 200 -8.90 10.34 -24.03
C THR A 200 -8.03 11.34 -24.78
N PHE A 201 -7.03 10.88 -25.51
CA PHE A 201 -6.15 11.74 -26.28
C PHE A 201 -6.87 12.37 -27.49
N LYS A 202 -7.75 11.64 -28.17
CA LYS A 202 -8.59 12.20 -29.25
C LYS A 202 -9.46 13.36 -28.74
N ALA A 203 -9.98 13.26 -27.52
CA ALA A 203 -10.76 14.34 -26.90
C ALA A 203 -9.90 15.52 -26.43
N ALA A 204 -8.61 15.33 -26.27
CA ALA A 204 -7.66 16.33 -25.76
C ALA A 204 -6.81 16.99 -26.84
N GLN A 205 -7.07 16.75 -28.13
CA GLN A 205 -6.28 17.35 -29.23
C GLN A 205 -6.16 18.87 -29.10
N ASN A 206 -4.99 19.40 -29.41
CA ASN A 206 -4.62 20.82 -29.35
C ASN A 206 -4.68 21.45 -27.94
N ARG A 207 -4.61 20.64 -26.89
CA ARG A 207 -4.49 21.07 -25.50
C ARG A 207 -3.77 20.03 -24.65
N ARG A 208 -3.44 20.40 -23.42
CA ARG A 208 -2.96 19.42 -22.43
C ARG A 208 -4.11 18.61 -21.86
N LEU A 209 -3.79 17.40 -21.36
CA LEU A 209 -4.72 16.61 -20.57
C LEU A 209 -5.14 17.40 -19.31
N SER A 210 -6.42 17.39 -19.01
CA SER A 210 -6.97 17.97 -17.80
C SER A 210 -6.73 17.07 -16.57
N SER A 211 -6.95 17.61 -15.37
CA SER A 211 -6.81 16.85 -14.12
C SER A 211 -7.66 15.58 -14.09
N ILE A 212 -8.91 15.67 -14.53
CA ILE A 212 -9.82 14.52 -14.54
C ILE A 212 -9.41 13.48 -15.60
N GLU A 213 -8.89 13.88 -16.75
CA GLU A 213 -8.38 12.95 -17.77
C GLU A 213 -7.14 12.22 -17.28
N CYS A 214 -6.20 12.91 -16.62
CA CYS A 214 -5.05 12.29 -15.98
C CYS A 214 -5.49 11.33 -14.86
N HIS A 215 -6.45 11.74 -14.02
CA HIS A 215 -7.02 10.92 -12.97
C HIS A 215 -7.67 9.64 -13.52
N ASP A 216 -8.48 9.78 -14.57
CA ASP A 216 -9.19 8.64 -15.15
C ASP A 216 -8.23 7.64 -15.81
N LEU A 217 -7.16 8.12 -16.49
CA LEU A 217 -6.08 7.25 -16.98
C LEU A 217 -5.40 6.48 -15.83
N MET A 218 -5.07 7.14 -14.73
CA MET A 218 -4.48 6.50 -13.54
C MET A 218 -5.43 5.46 -12.94
N CYS A 219 -6.72 5.78 -12.82
CA CYS A 219 -7.72 4.85 -12.31
C CYS A 219 -7.89 3.64 -13.23
N PHE A 220 -7.87 3.85 -14.55
CA PHE A 220 -7.98 2.76 -15.52
C PHE A 220 -6.77 1.83 -15.46
N ILE A 221 -5.56 2.37 -15.27
CA ILE A 221 -4.36 1.57 -14.96
C ILE A 221 -4.60 0.70 -13.72
N GLY A 222 -5.16 1.26 -12.65
CA GLY A 222 -5.53 0.50 -11.46
C GLY A 222 -6.50 -0.65 -11.75
N GLN A 223 -7.50 -0.41 -12.60
CA GLN A 223 -8.49 -1.41 -12.99
C GLN A 223 -7.84 -2.62 -13.67
N ILE A 224 -6.96 -2.42 -14.63
CA ILE A 224 -6.30 -3.53 -15.33
C ILE A 224 -5.36 -4.33 -14.43
N VAL A 225 -4.73 -3.69 -13.45
CA VAL A 225 -3.90 -4.38 -12.46
C VAL A 225 -4.73 -5.30 -11.58
N VAL A 226 -5.93 -4.88 -11.16
CA VAL A 226 -6.86 -5.72 -10.36
C VAL A 226 -7.35 -6.90 -11.17
N VAL A 227 -7.82 -6.66 -12.39
CA VAL A 227 -8.31 -7.71 -13.29
C VAL A 227 -7.18 -8.64 -13.72
N GLY A 228 -5.95 -8.13 -13.85
CA GLY A 228 -4.75 -8.89 -14.19
C GLY A 228 -4.30 -9.91 -13.15
N GLY A 229 -5.08 -10.12 -12.07
CA GLY A 229 -4.79 -11.11 -11.03
C GLY A 229 -3.74 -10.67 -10.01
N VAL A 230 -3.18 -9.47 -10.17
CA VAL A 230 -2.44 -8.80 -9.10
C VAL A 230 -3.47 -8.25 -8.13
N ARG A 231 -3.33 -8.53 -6.85
CA ARG A 231 -4.28 -8.14 -5.81
C ARG A 231 -4.57 -6.63 -5.85
N ARG A 232 -5.72 -6.26 -5.26
CA ARG A 232 -6.31 -4.92 -5.19
C ARG A 232 -5.29 -3.81 -5.38
N SER A 233 -5.43 -3.07 -6.47
CA SER A 233 -4.80 -1.79 -6.67
C SER A 233 -5.25 -0.86 -5.54
N ALA A 234 -4.29 -0.27 -4.82
CA ALA A 234 -4.58 0.76 -3.83
C ALA A 234 -3.98 2.07 -4.33
N MET A 235 -4.83 3.09 -4.51
CA MET A 235 -4.41 4.40 -4.97
C MET A 235 -5.09 5.52 -4.17
N ILE A 236 -4.42 6.67 -4.10
CA ILE A 236 -4.99 7.94 -3.66
C ILE A 236 -4.62 9.03 -4.67
N SER A 237 -5.59 9.85 -5.03
CA SER A 237 -5.45 11.00 -5.91
C SER A 237 -5.43 12.28 -5.11
N LEU A 238 -4.47 13.17 -5.38
CA LEU A 238 -4.41 14.51 -4.83
C LEU A 238 -4.77 15.53 -5.92
N SER A 239 -5.62 16.51 -5.58
CA SER A 239 -6.06 17.57 -6.47
C SER A 239 -6.07 18.95 -5.79
N ASN A 240 -6.15 20.03 -6.58
CA ASN A 240 -6.25 21.38 -6.02
C ASN A 240 -7.64 21.66 -5.45
N LEU A 241 -7.69 22.52 -4.44
CA LEU A 241 -8.93 23.07 -3.86
C LEU A 241 -9.87 23.71 -4.90
N SER A 242 -9.29 24.35 -5.92
CA SER A 242 -10.04 25.05 -6.97
C SER A 242 -10.44 24.17 -8.15
N ASP A 243 -10.28 22.86 -8.05
CA ASP A 243 -10.59 21.93 -9.14
C ASP A 243 -11.99 21.35 -9.01
N ASP A 244 -12.97 22.02 -9.61
CA ASP A 244 -14.39 21.58 -9.58
C ASP A 244 -14.60 20.23 -10.27
N ARG A 245 -13.81 19.87 -11.29
CA ARG A 245 -13.92 18.56 -11.94
C ARG A 245 -13.54 17.44 -10.98
N MET A 246 -12.46 17.62 -10.23
CA MET A 246 -12.04 16.66 -9.23
C MET A 246 -12.97 16.64 -8.02
N ARG A 247 -13.48 17.80 -7.58
CA ARG A 247 -14.46 17.90 -6.49
C ARG A 247 -15.69 17.07 -6.76
N HIS A 248 -16.16 17.04 -8.00
CA HIS A 248 -17.36 16.32 -8.42
C HIS A 248 -17.09 15.00 -9.16
N ALA A 249 -15.84 14.52 -9.16
CA ALA A 249 -15.45 13.30 -9.89
C ALA A 249 -16.28 12.06 -9.52
N LYS A 250 -16.76 12.01 -8.28
CA LYS A 250 -17.63 10.93 -7.75
C LYS A 250 -18.95 11.46 -7.23
N SER A 251 -19.56 12.39 -7.96
CA SER A 251 -20.91 12.90 -7.67
C SER A 251 -21.95 12.20 -8.55
N GLY A 252 -23.18 12.12 -8.07
CA GLY A 252 -24.29 11.45 -8.78
C GLY A 252 -24.04 9.95 -8.97
N GLN A 253 -24.51 9.41 -10.08
CA GLN A 253 -24.38 7.97 -10.43
C GLN A 253 -23.07 7.69 -11.18
N TRP A 254 -21.95 8.22 -10.69
CA TRP A 254 -20.63 8.08 -11.32
C TRP A 254 -20.19 6.60 -11.54
N TRP A 255 -20.68 5.68 -10.74
CA TRP A 255 -20.37 4.25 -10.88
C TRP A 255 -20.93 3.60 -12.16
N GLU A 256 -21.92 4.23 -12.81
CA GLU A 256 -22.46 3.77 -14.09
C GLU A 256 -21.62 4.28 -15.28
N THR A 257 -21.12 5.52 -15.20
CA THR A 257 -20.44 6.20 -16.30
C THR A 257 -18.92 6.20 -16.19
N ALA A 258 -18.39 6.13 -14.96
CA ALA A 258 -16.96 6.23 -14.66
C ALA A 258 -16.53 5.26 -13.55
N ALA A 259 -16.97 4.00 -13.60
CA ALA A 259 -16.73 2.98 -12.58
C ALA A 259 -15.25 2.78 -12.22
N HIS A 260 -14.32 3.04 -13.15
CA HIS A 260 -12.87 3.00 -12.91
C HIS A 260 -12.42 3.96 -11.79
N ARG A 261 -13.15 5.07 -11.53
CA ARG A 261 -12.83 6.00 -10.45
C ARG A 261 -12.91 5.39 -9.05
N ALA A 262 -13.57 4.23 -8.90
CA ALA A 262 -13.56 3.46 -7.65
C ALA A 262 -12.17 2.95 -7.24
N LEU A 263 -11.19 2.97 -8.14
CA LEU A 263 -9.84 2.46 -7.90
C LEU A 263 -8.92 3.41 -7.12
N ALA A 264 -9.29 4.69 -7.00
CA ALA A 264 -8.54 5.66 -6.21
C ALA A 264 -9.45 6.34 -5.16
N ASN A 265 -8.93 6.54 -3.94
CA ASN A 265 -9.51 7.50 -3.01
C ASN A 265 -9.16 8.91 -3.50
N ASN A 266 -10.10 9.85 -3.47
CA ASN A 266 -9.84 11.22 -3.89
C ASN A 266 -9.66 12.12 -2.69
N SER A 267 -8.62 12.96 -2.70
CA SER A 267 -8.33 13.92 -1.64
C SER A 267 -7.94 15.27 -2.21
N VAL A 268 -8.32 16.31 -1.49
CA VAL A 268 -7.92 17.70 -1.78
C VAL A 268 -6.61 17.99 -1.04
N SER A 269 -5.67 18.61 -1.73
CA SER A 269 -4.38 18.99 -1.14
C SER A 269 -4.41 20.45 -0.67
N TYR A 270 -4.25 20.65 0.66
CA TYR A 270 -4.11 21.96 1.27
C TYR A 270 -2.62 22.35 1.31
N THR A 271 -2.27 23.40 0.58
CA THR A 271 -0.92 23.97 0.57
C THR A 271 -0.74 25.07 1.60
N GLU A 272 -1.84 25.61 2.11
CA GLU A 272 -1.92 26.61 3.17
C GLU A 272 -3.23 26.41 3.96
N LYS A 273 -3.42 27.17 5.03
CA LYS A 273 -4.71 27.19 5.75
C LYS A 273 -5.75 27.87 4.84
N PRO A 274 -6.81 27.18 4.43
CA PRO A 274 -7.83 27.79 3.61
C PRO A 274 -8.60 28.87 4.38
N ASP A 275 -9.14 29.86 3.66
CA ASP A 275 -10.16 30.74 4.22
C ASP A 275 -11.47 29.97 4.51
N MET A 276 -12.34 30.58 5.30
CA MET A 276 -13.57 29.92 5.75
C MET A 276 -14.52 29.58 4.57
N GLU A 277 -14.62 30.45 3.58
CA GLU A 277 -15.50 30.23 2.43
C GLU A 277 -15.03 29.03 1.62
N THR A 278 -13.74 28.97 1.29
CA THR A 278 -13.12 27.86 0.56
C THR A 278 -13.28 26.55 1.32
N PHE A 279 -13.03 26.56 2.64
CA PHE A 279 -13.19 25.40 3.49
C PHE A 279 -14.64 24.89 3.51
N MET A 280 -15.60 25.80 3.69
CA MET A 280 -17.03 25.44 3.75
C MET A 280 -17.54 24.89 2.41
N ARG A 281 -17.02 25.38 1.29
CA ARG A 281 -17.37 24.85 -0.05
C ARG A 281 -16.92 23.40 -0.21
N GLU A 282 -15.70 23.06 0.21
CA GLU A 282 -15.20 21.68 0.18
C GLU A 282 -15.99 20.78 1.15
N TRP A 283 -16.29 21.30 2.34
CA TRP A 283 -17.06 20.58 3.35
C TRP A 283 -18.50 20.29 2.87
N GLN A 284 -19.13 21.26 2.23
CA GLN A 284 -20.45 21.09 1.65
C GLN A 284 -20.45 20.01 0.56
N ALA A 285 -19.48 20.04 -0.36
CA ALA A 285 -19.35 19.03 -1.40
C ALA A 285 -19.16 17.62 -0.81
N LEU A 286 -18.37 17.49 0.27
CA LEU A 286 -18.19 16.24 1.00
C LEU A 286 -19.52 15.72 1.56
N VAL A 287 -20.31 16.58 2.21
CA VAL A 287 -21.61 16.23 2.79
C VAL A 287 -22.61 15.83 1.69
N GLU A 288 -22.67 16.59 0.61
CA GLU A 288 -23.59 16.35 -0.52
C GLU A 288 -23.26 15.07 -1.28
N SER A 289 -21.98 14.71 -1.40
CA SER A 289 -21.53 13.49 -2.10
C SER A 289 -22.04 12.21 -1.44
N LYS A 290 -22.26 12.23 -0.11
CA LYS A 290 -22.63 11.06 0.72
C LYS A 290 -21.70 9.86 0.58
N SER A 291 -20.52 10.06 -0.03
CA SER A 291 -19.55 9.00 -0.31
C SER A 291 -18.41 8.91 0.71
N GLY A 292 -18.28 9.93 1.58
CA GLY A 292 -17.13 10.07 2.48
C GLY A 292 -15.85 10.54 1.78
N GLU A 293 -15.96 10.95 0.53
CA GLU A 293 -14.91 11.60 -0.26
C GLU A 293 -15.37 13.02 -0.66
N LEU A 294 -14.55 14.00 -0.70
CA LEU A 294 -13.08 14.02 -0.75
C LEU A 294 -12.45 13.96 0.65
N GLY A 295 -11.32 13.21 0.75
CA GLY A 295 -10.42 13.32 1.91
C GLY A 295 -9.64 14.63 1.88
N VAL A 296 -8.94 14.94 2.98
CA VAL A 296 -8.06 16.11 3.09
C VAL A 296 -6.62 15.67 3.29
N PHE A 297 -5.73 16.08 2.39
CA PHE A 297 -4.30 15.98 2.56
C PHE A 297 -3.71 17.37 2.84
N ASN A 298 -3.16 17.59 4.02
CA ASN A 298 -2.56 18.87 4.38
C ASN A 298 -1.04 18.84 4.13
N ARG A 299 -0.62 19.36 2.96
CA ARG A 299 0.81 19.42 2.58
C ARG A 299 1.60 20.35 3.49
N GLN A 300 1.00 21.46 3.94
CA GLN A 300 1.67 22.37 4.87
C GLN A 300 1.94 21.68 6.21
N ALA A 301 0.97 20.94 6.76
CA ALA A 301 1.18 20.15 7.97
C ALA A 301 2.25 19.05 7.75
N SER A 302 2.32 18.47 6.56
CA SER A 302 3.37 17.50 6.21
C SER A 302 4.76 18.14 6.20
N LYS A 303 4.91 19.38 5.72
CA LYS A 303 6.16 20.16 5.79
C LYS A 303 6.56 20.45 7.24
N VAL A 304 5.60 20.87 8.08
CA VAL A 304 5.83 21.10 9.52
C VAL A 304 6.27 19.81 10.22
N GLN A 305 5.60 18.70 9.93
CA GLN A 305 5.95 17.41 10.51
C GLN A 305 7.34 16.93 10.05
N ALA A 306 7.69 17.12 8.79
CA ALA A 306 9.01 16.79 8.26
C ALA A 306 10.13 17.58 8.95
N ALA A 307 9.91 18.86 9.25
CA ALA A 307 10.89 19.71 9.91
C ALA A 307 11.07 19.39 11.40
N LYS A 308 10.06 18.80 12.06
CA LYS A 308 9.95 18.68 13.52
C LYS A 308 11.19 18.07 14.20
N ASN A 309 11.79 17.07 13.59
CA ASN A 309 12.92 16.32 14.17
C ASN A 309 14.30 16.72 13.61
N GLY A 310 14.37 17.72 12.72
CA GLY A 310 15.61 18.23 12.15
C GLY A 310 16.37 17.27 11.21
N ARG A 311 15.79 16.08 10.92
CA ARG A 311 16.42 15.06 10.09
C ARG A 311 15.92 15.02 8.64
N ARG A 312 14.85 15.74 8.34
CA ARG A 312 14.19 15.73 7.03
C ARG A 312 14.04 17.14 6.48
N ASP A 313 14.45 17.35 5.23
CA ASP A 313 14.23 18.62 4.53
C ASP A 313 12.73 18.83 4.26
N PRO A 314 12.11 19.92 4.78
CA PRO A 314 10.70 20.21 4.59
C PRO A 314 10.38 20.85 3.23
N ASN A 315 11.38 21.22 2.43
CA ASN A 315 11.22 22.00 1.20
C ASN A 315 10.85 21.17 -0.03
N TYR A 316 10.02 20.13 0.16
CA TYR A 316 9.51 19.30 -0.92
C TYR A 316 8.00 19.42 -1.06
N GLU A 317 7.51 19.24 -2.29
CA GLU A 317 6.08 19.12 -2.57
C GLU A 317 5.61 17.71 -2.20
N PHE A 318 5.53 17.46 -0.89
CA PHE A 318 5.14 16.15 -0.36
C PHE A 318 3.77 15.71 -0.84
N GLY A 319 3.66 14.40 -1.07
CA GLY A 319 2.42 13.67 -1.20
C GLY A 319 2.37 12.53 -0.19
N THR A 320 1.52 11.57 -0.45
CA THR A 320 1.26 10.46 0.48
C THR A 320 0.97 9.16 -0.27
N ASN A 321 1.11 8.04 0.43
CA ASN A 321 0.67 6.72 -0.03
C ASN A 321 -0.86 6.57 0.08
N PRO A 322 -1.47 5.50 -0.48
CA PRO A 322 -2.92 5.33 -0.55
C PRO A 322 -3.68 5.44 0.78
N CYS A 323 -3.09 5.00 1.87
CA CYS A 323 -3.72 5.05 3.19
C CYS A 323 -3.34 6.31 4.00
N SER A 324 -2.51 7.18 3.42
CA SER A 324 -2.14 8.50 3.93
C SER A 324 -1.28 8.51 5.21
N GLU A 325 -0.76 7.37 5.65
CA GLU A 325 0.10 7.30 6.85
C GLU A 325 1.55 7.73 6.60
N ILE A 326 2.03 7.74 5.35
CA ILE A 326 3.42 8.06 5.00
C ILE A 326 3.51 9.38 4.24
N ILE A 327 4.39 10.26 4.66
CA ILE A 327 4.75 11.49 3.96
C ILE A 327 5.88 11.16 2.98
N LEU A 328 5.67 11.39 1.68
CA LEU A 328 6.59 11.01 0.61
C LEU A 328 6.99 12.21 -0.25
N ARG A 329 8.26 12.27 -0.66
CA ARG A 329 8.71 13.14 -1.75
C ARG A 329 8.13 12.65 -3.08
N PRO A 330 8.06 13.51 -4.10
CA PRO A 330 7.83 13.07 -5.48
C PRO A 330 8.77 11.92 -5.88
N ASN A 331 8.23 10.83 -6.43
CA ASN A 331 9.00 9.67 -6.88
C ASN A 331 9.82 9.00 -5.74
N GLN A 332 9.15 8.56 -4.70
CA GLN A 332 9.78 7.96 -3.52
C GLN A 332 9.00 6.76 -3.00
N PHE A 333 9.74 5.81 -2.42
CA PHE A 333 9.21 4.65 -1.73
C PHE A 333 9.41 4.73 -0.21
N CYS A 334 8.52 4.03 0.51
CA CYS A 334 8.69 3.72 1.93
C CYS A 334 8.35 2.25 2.19
N ASN A 335 9.12 1.59 3.06
CA ASN A 335 8.80 0.25 3.53
C ASN A 335 8.14 0.30 4.92
N LEU A 336 7.32 -0.71 5.20
CA LEU A 336 6.58 -0.81 6.46
C LEU A 336 7.00 -2.07 7.24
N THR A 337 7.03 -1.93 8.57
CA THR A 337 7.09 -3.03 9.53
C THR A 337 6.03 -2.80 10.61
N GLU A 338 5.60 -3.86 11.29
CA GLU A 338 4.58 -3.74 12.33
C GLU A 338 5.07 -4.38 13.62
N VAL A 339 4.97 -3.63 14.72
CA VAL A 339 5.08 -4.11 16.10
C VAL A 339 3.73 -4.65 16.52
N VAL A 340 3.64 -5.91 16.92
CA VAL A 340 2.40 -6.53 17.36
C VAL A 340 2.29 -6.40 18.88
N ILE A 341 1.40 -5.53 19.31
CA ILE A 341 1.12 -5.28 20.71
C ILE A 341 0.16 -6.35 21.23
N ARG A 342 0.50 -6.95 22.35
CA ARG A 342 -0.33 -7.94 23.04
C ARG A 342 -0.84 -7.38 24.38
N ALA A 343 -1.98 -7.86 24.83
CA ALA A 343 -2.59 -7.43 26.07
C ALA A 343 -1.67 -7.56 27.31
N THR A 344 -0.74 -8.50 27.27
CA THR A 344 0.20 -8.82 28.36
C THR A 344 1.56 -8.14 28.22
N ASP A 345 1.83 -7.41 27.15
CA ASP A 345 3.13 -6.77 26.94
C ASP A 345 3.41 -5.72 28.01
N THR A 346 4.61 -5.80 28.56
CA THR A 346 5.21 -4.77 29.40
C THR A 346 5.89 -3.69 28.54
N ILE A 347 6.36 -2.61 29.16
CA ILE A 347 7.11 -1.59 28.45
C ILE A 347 8.42 -2.16 27.85
N ASP A 348 9.09 -3.07 28.55
CA ASP A 348 10.33 -3.70 28.08
C ASP A 348 10.07 -4.62 26.88
N ASP A 349 8.93 -5.34 26.87
CA ASP A 349 8.49 -6.12 25.71
C ASP A 349 8.24 -5.23 24.49
N LEU A 350 7.57 -4.11 24.69
CA LEU A 350 7.29 -3.14 23.62
C LEU A 350 8.59 -2.55 23.07
N GLU A 351 9.55 -2.16 23.91
CA GLU A 351 10.85 -1.65 23.48
C GLU A 351 11.63 -2.69 22.67
N ARG A 352 11.67 -3.95 23.14
CA ARG A 352 12.29 -5.05 22.41
C ARG A 352 11.66 -5.24 21.03
N LYS A 353 10.34 -5.27 20.96
CA LYS A 353 9.60 -5.42 19.69
C LYS A 353 9.83 -4.23 18.75
N VAL A 354 9.80 -3.01 19.26
CA VAL A 354 10.11 -1.79 18.48
C VAL A 354 11.53 -1.87 17.91
N ARG A 355 12.50 -2.27 18.73
CA ARG A 355 13.88 -2.48 18.28
C ARG A 355 13.95 -3.48 17.12
N LEU A 356 13.36 -4.66 17.28
CA LEU A 356 13.37 -5.71 16.25
C LEU A 356 12.67 -5.27 14.95
N ALA A 357 11.50 -4.63 15.05
CA ALA A 357 10.77 -4.11 13.88
C ALA A 357 11.57 -3.02 13.15
N THR A 358 12.29 -2.17 13.91
CA THR A 358 13.14 -1.12 13.33
C THR A 358 14.37 -1.71 12.62
N ILE A 359 14.99 -2.75 13.17
CA ILE A 359 16.08 -3.49 12.50
C ILE A 359 15.59 -4.03 11.17
N LEU A 360 14.45 -4.72 11.13
CA LEU A 360 13.85 -5.24 9.90
C LEU A 360 13.61 -4.13 8.88
N GLY A 361 13.01 -3.01 9.29
CA GLY A 361 12.75 -1.86 8.43
C GLY A 361 14.05 -1.27 7.87
N THR A 362 15.09 -1.12 8.69
CA THR A 362 16.38 -0.58 8.27
C THR A 362 17.05 -1.50 7.23
N ILE A 363 17.02 -2.83 7.44
CA ILE A 363 17.49 -3.81 6.47
C ILE A 363 16.70 -3.69 5.15
N GLN A 364 15.36 -3.63 5.21
CA GLN A 364 14.51 -3.48 4.05
C GLN A 364 14.79 -2.18 3.27
N SER A 365 15.11 -1.08 3.95
CA SER A 365 15.43 0.21 3.31
C SER A 365 16.70 0.16 2.47
N SER A 366 17.55 -0.86 2.64
CA SER A 366 18.74 -1.08 1.82
C SER A 366 18.44 -1.67 0.43
N MET A 367 17.21 -2.11 0.18
CA MET A 367 16.78 -2.67 -1.10
C MET A 367 16.40 -1.54 -2.07
N THR A 368 17.32 -1.08 -2.90
CA THR A 368 17.11 0.08 -3.79
C THR A 368 17.37 -0.21 -5.27
N LYS A 369 17.30 -1.47 -5.69
CA LYS A 369 17.44 -1.85 -7.09
C LYS A 369 16.12 -1.69 -7.83
N PHE A 370 15.94 -0.59 -8.58
CA PHE A 370 14.74 -0.26 -9.36
C PHE A 370 15.06 -0.11 -10.86
N PRO A 371 15.36 -1.19 -11.60
CA PRO A 371 15.90 -1.11 -12.94
C PRO A 371 14.93 -0.58 -14.00
N TYR A 372 13.62 -0.64 -13.75
CA TYR A 372 12.60 -0.15 -14.67
C TYR A 372 12.34 1.35 -14.51
N LEU A 373 12.42 1.86 -13.29
CA LEU A 373 12.00 3.23 -12.93
C LEU A 373 13.08 4.27 -13.27
N ARG A 374 12.66 5.54 -13.40
CA ARG A 374 13.60 6.66 -13.52
C ARG A 374 14.55 6.74 -12.33
N LYS A 375 15.79 7.17 -12.57
CA LYS A 375 16.85 7.27 -11.51
C LYS A 375 16.45 8.13 -10.31
N ILE A 376 15.50 9.04 -10.46
CA ILE A 376 15.00 9.87 -9.37
C ILE A 376 14.39 9.03 -8.23
N TRP A 377 13.79 7.88 -8.55
CA TRP A 377 13.26 6.95 -7.55
C TRP A 377 14.37 6.38 -6.66
N ASN A 378 15.50 5.97 -7.25
CA ASN A 378 16.67 5.52 -6.50
C ASN A 378 17.19 6.65 -5.62
N LYS A 379 17.45 7.83 -6.22
CA LYS A 379 18.00 8.98 -5.51
C LYS A 379 17.18 9.34 -4.27
N ASN A 380 15.87 9.56 -4.43
CA ASN A 380 15.01 10.00 -3.32
C ASN A 380 14.86 8.91 -2.24
N THR A 381 14.80 7.63 -2.64
CA THR A 381 14.69 6.52 -1.70
C THR A 381 15.98 6.30 -0.93
N GLU A 382 17.15 6.43 -1.59
CA GLU A 382 18.47 6.26 -0.98
C GLU A 382 18.87 7.41 -0.06
N GLU A 383 18.49 8.64 -0.39
CA GLU A 383 18.76 9.81 0.45
C GLU A 383 18.02 9.76 1.78
N GLU A 384 16.77 9.35 1.80
CA GLU A 384 15.93 9.39 3.00
C GLU A 384 15.73 8.06 3.70
N ARG A 385 15.92 6.91 3.02
CA ARG A 385 15.79 5.56 3.60
C ARG A 385 14.54 5.39 4.48
N LEU A 386 13.39 5.91 4.05
CA LEU A 386 12.18 5.99 4.86
C LEU A 386 11.73 4.65 5.42
N LEU A 387 11.39 4.63 6.70
CA LEU A 387 10.72 3.54 7.38
C LEU A 387 9.30 3.96 7.77
N GLY A 388 8.43 2.99 7.90
CA GLY A 388 7.14 3.09 8.56
C GLY A 388 7.03 2.00 9.61
N VAL A 389 7.74 2.15 10.74
CA VAL A 389 7.57 1.28 11.90
C VAL A 389 6.23 1.61 12.54
N SER A 390 5.29 0.69 12.40
CA SER A 390 3.90 0.86 12.83
C SER A 390 3.61 0.06 14.08
N LEU A 391 2.70 0.57 14.90
CA LEU A 391 2.13 -0.15 16.04
C LEU A 391 0.78 -0.72 15.62
N THR A 392 0.54 -2.02 15.88
CA THR A 392 -0.76 -2.67 15.70
C THR A 392 -1.16 -3.41 16.96
N GLY A 393 -2.46 -3.53 17.25
CA GLY A 393 -2.94 -4.01 18.54
C GLY A 393 -2.96 -2.94 19.64
N ILE A 394 -2.94 -1.66 19.26
CA ILE A 394 -2.92 -0.52 20.20
C ILE A 394 -4.06 -0.63 21.23
N MET A 395 -5.25 -1.00 20.79
CA MET A 395 -6.43 -1.11 21.66
C MET A 395 -6.52 -2.42 22.45
N ASP A 396 -5.54 -3.31 22.29
CA ASP A 396 -5.46 -4.56 23.05
C ASP A 396 -4.67 -4.42 24.38
N ASN A 397 -3.92 -3.32 24.58
CA ASN A 397 -3.06 -3.13 25.75
C ASN A 397 -3.27 -1.76 26.42
N ARG A 398 -3.39 -1.75 27.74
CA ARG A 398 -3.65 -0.51 28.51
C ARG A 398 -2.52 0.50 28.43
N LEU A 399 -1.25 0.08 28.26
CA LEU A 399 -0.08 0.99 28.15
C LEU A 399 -0.12 1.86 26.89
N THR A 400 -0.81 1.41 25.85
CA THR A 400 -0.84 2.02 24.52
C THR A 400 -2.17 2.73 24.22
N THR A 401 -3.11 2.76 25.17
CA THR A 401 -4.41 3.43 25.05
C THR A 401 -4.50 4.67 25.91
N SER A 402 -5.58 5.44 25.73
CA SER A 402 -5.92 6.59 26.59
C SER A 402 -6.14 6.24 28.07
N GLN A 403 -6.23 4.96 28.42
CA GLN A 403 -6.27 4.51 29.82
C GLN A 403 -4.94 4.68 30.55
N ASN A 404 -3.84 4.93 29.81
CA ASN A 404 -2.55 5.27 30.35
C ASN A 404 -2.43 6.80 30.44
N ALA A 405 -2.43 7.36 31.65
CA ALA A 405 -2.25 8.79 31.87
C ALA A 405 -0.89 9.33 31.39
N GLY A 406 0.11 8.45 31.20
CA GLY A 406 1.44 8.78 30.67
C GLY A 406 1.67 8.29 29.24
N LEU A 407 0.60 8.15 28.44
CA LEU A 407 0.68 7.62 27.06
C LEU A 407 1.68 8.37 26.19
N ASP A 408 1.69 9.68 26.27
CA ASP A 408 2.64 10.55 25.56
C ASP A 408 4.10 10.17 25.84
N LYS A 409 4.47 10.05 27.12
CA LYS A 409 5.81 9.65 27.56
C LYS A 409 6.17 8.21 27.16
N THR A 410 5.20 7.29 27.24
CA THR A 410 5.39 5.92 26.78
C THR A 410 5.71 5.91 25.27
N LEU A 411 4.95 6.63 24.47
CA LEU A 411 5.15 6.72 23.03
C LEU A 411 6.47 7.41 22.65
N GLU A 412 6.85 8.48 23.34
CA GLU A 412 8.14 9.15 23.12
C GLU A 412 9.31 8.21 23.42
N ARG A 413 9.25 7.47 24.53
CA ARG A 413 10.26 6.47 24.89
C ARG A 413 10.40 5.40 23.81
N LEU A 414 9.29 4.85 23.30
CA LEU A 414 9.31 3.88 22.20
C LEU A 414 9.85 4.47 20.89
N LYS A 415 9.53 5.73 20.60
CA LYS A 415 10.06 6.45 19.44
C LYS A 415 11.58 6.62 19.52
N ASP A 416 12.12 6.97 20.69
CA ASP A 416 13.56 7.12 20.91
C ASP A 416 14.30 5.78 20.70
N VAL A 417 13.71 4.66 21.12
CA VAL A 417 14.22 3.32 20.81
C VAL A 417 14.28 3.08 19.30
N ALA A 418 13.23 3.46 18.55
CA ALA A 418 13.21 3.31 17.10
C ALA A 418 14.30 4.17 16.43
N ILE A 419 14.44 5.42 16.84
CA ILE A 419 15.44 6.36 16.29
C ILE A 419 16.87 5.86 16.55
N SER A 420 17.19 5.50 17.78
CA SER A 420 18.53 5.02 18.16
C SER A 420 18.88 3.70 17.47
N THR A 421 17.91 2.79 17.38
CA THR A 421 18.10 1.50 16.68
C THR A 421 18.33 1.69 15.18
N ASN A 422 17.59 2.59 14.54
CA ASN A 422 17.80 2.89 13.11
C ASN A 422 19.19 3.50 12.88
N ALA A 423 19.63 4.44 13.72
CA ALA A 423 20.96 5.03 13.60
C ALA A 423 22.06 3.96 13.72
N GLU A 424 22.00 3.09 14.73
CA GLU A 424 22.93 1.98 14.94
C GLU A 424 23.00 1.05 13.72
N TRP A 425 21.85 0.61 13.21
CA TRP A 425 21.81 -0.34 12.10
C TRP A 425 22.10 0.29 10.74
N ALA A 426 21.80 1.57 10.54
CA ALA A 426 22.19 2.30 9.35
C ALA A 426 23.72 2.40 9.25
N GLU A 427 24.41 2.66 10.38
CA GLU A 427 25.89 2.64 10.45
C GLU A 427 26.44 1.26 10.10
N ARG A 428 25.90 0.17 10.70
CA ARG A 428 26.31 -1.22 10.40
C ARG A 428 26.12 -1.59 8.93
N LEU A 429 25.08 -1.09 8.28
CA LEU A 429 24.78 -1.33 6.88
C LEU A 429 25.50 -0.36 5.93
N ASN A 430 26.21 0.62 6.46
CA ASN A 430 26.87 1.70 5.70
C ASN A 430 25.88 2.43 4.77
N ILE A 431 24.71 2.81 5.31
CA ILE A 431 23.68 3.61 4.63
C ILE A 431 23.31 4.82 5.48
N PRO A 432 22.71 5.88 4.91
CA PRO A 432 22.18 6.98 5.69
C PRO A 432 21.11 6.51 6.68
N ALA A 433 21.11 7.10 7.88
CA ALA A 433 20.01 6.92 8.81
C ALA A 433 18.71 7.48 8.21
N SER A 434 17.58 6.84 8.55
CA SER A 434 16.29 7.19 7.99
C SER A 434 15.83 8.59 8.41
N ALA A 435 15.36 9.38 7.45
CA ALA A 435 14.87 10.73 7.71
C ALA A 435 13.54 10.75 8.50
N ALA A 436 12.73 9.68 8.38
CA ALA A 436 11.54 9.45 9.17
C ALA A 436 11.32 7.95 9.36
N ILE A 437 10.83 7.52 10.54
CA ILE A 437 10.85 6.12 10.98
C ILE A 437 9.46 5.62 11.36
N SER A 438 8.71 6.37 12.16
CA SER A 438 7.51 5.88 12.84
C SER A 438 6.20 6.40 12.25
N CYS A 439 5.19 5.53 12.26
CA CYS A 439 3.83 5.82 11.81
C CYS A 439 2.82 4.92 12.54
N VAL A 440 1.53 5.11 12.27
CA VAL A 440 0.50 4.11 12.56
C VAL A 440 -0.23 3.80 11.25
N LYS A 441 -0.04 2.61 10.77
CA LYS A 441 -0.66 2.09 9.56
C LYS A 441 -2.05 1.51 9.84
N PRO A 442 -3.04 1.67 8.97
CA PRO A 442 -4.24 0.85 9.02
C PRO A 442 -3.88 -0.59 8.66
N SER A 443 -3.72 -1.45 9.69
CA SER A 443 -3.27 -2.83 9.54
C SER A 443 -4.42 -3.71 9.04
N GLY A 444 -4.42 -4.02 7.75
CA GLY A 444 -5.43 -4.89 7.13
C GLY A 444 -5.09 -6.38 7.31
N THR A 445 -4.23 -6.91 6.44
CA THR A 445 -3.88 -8.34 6.41
C THR A 445 -3.05 -8.76 7.63
N VAL A 446 -2.11 -7.92 8.08
CA VAL A 446 -1.22 -8.26 9.21
C VAL A 446 -2.03 -8.46 10.49
N SER A 447 -2.92 -7.52 10.85
CA SER A 447 -3.75 -7.67 12.06
C SER A 447 -4.60 -8.93 12.07
N GLN A 448 -4.97 -9.44 10.88
CA GLN A 448 -5.71 -10.70 10.74
C GLN A 448 -4.81 -11.92 10.98
N LEU A 449 -3.60 -11.89 10.40
CA LEU A 449 -2.62 -12.97 10.60
C LEU A 449 -2.21 -13.10 12.07
N VAL A 450 -1.97 -11.96 12.72
CA VAL A 450 -1.45 -11.94 14.10
C VAL A 450 -2.55 -11.93 15.16
N ASP A 451 -3.81 -11.86 14.77
CA ASP A 451 -4.97 -11.71 15.66
C ASP A 451 -4.79 -10.56 16.67
N SER A 452 -4.78 -9.34 16.16
CA SER A 452 -4.71 -8.12 16.97
C SER A 452 -5.78 -7.12 16.55
N ALA A 453 -6.01 -6.10 17.38
CA ALA A 453 -6.70 -4.89 16.94
C ALA A 453 -5.93 -4.28 15.76
N SER A 454 -6.64 -3.69 14.79
CA SER A 454 -6.04 -3.15 13.56
C SER A 454 -5.48 -1.74 13.79
N GLY A 455 -4.16 -1.60 13.86
CA GLY A 455 -3.51 -0.31 14.10
C GLY A 455 -4.07 0.37 15.36
N ILE A 456 -4.60 1.58 15.18
CA ILE A 456 -5.20 2.41 16.24
C ILE A 456 -6.72 2.18 16.42
N HIS A 457 -7.32 1.28 15.64
CA HIS A 457 -8.76 1.02 15.72
C HIS A 457 -9.14 0.15 16.90
N ALA A 458 -10.31 0.41 17.50
CA ALA A 458 -10.92 -0.46 18.50
C ALA A 458 -11.28 -1.83 17.90
N ARG A 459 -11.34 -2.86 18.76
CA ARG A 459 -11.91 -4.16 18.38
C ARG A 459 -13.40 -4.01 18.05
N HIS A 460 -13.88 -4.87 17.17
CA HIS A 460 -15.30 -4.83 16.78
C HIS A 460 -16.25 -5.08 17.98
N SER A 461 -15.95 -6.13 18.76
CA SER A 461 -16.76 -6.61 19.88
C SER A 461 -15.91 -7.57 20.73
N PRO A 462 -16.28 -7.90 21.98
CA PRO A 462 -15.63 -8.95 22.75
C PRO A 462 -15.64 -10.32 22.06
N TYR A 463 -16.74 -10.64 21.37
CA TYR A 463 -16.91 -11.83 20.54
C TYR A 463 -17.57 -11.44 19.23
N TYR A 464 -17.05 -11.93 18.11
CA TYR A 464 -17.64 -11.67 16.79
C TYR A 464 -17.29 -12.78 15.79
N VAL A 465 -18.07 -12.85 14.72
CA VAL A 465 -17.79 -13.75 13.60
C VAL A 465 -17.19 -12.93 12.47
N ARG A 466 -16.03 -13.34 11.99
CA ARG A 466 -15.40 -12.76 10.83
C ARG A 466 -15.67 -13.59 9.59
N THR A 467 -16.23 -12.96 8.57
CA THR A 467 -16.48 -13.62 7.29
C THR A 467 -15.41 -13.29 6.26
N VAL A 468 -15.03 -14.30 5.47
CA VAL A 468 -14.03 -14.17 4.39
C VAL A 468 -14.56 -14.83 3.12
N ARG A 469 -14.37 -14.18 1.99
CA ARG A 469 -14.76 -14.71 0.68
C ARG A 469 -13.60 -15.45 0.02
N GLY A 470 -13.85 -16.67 -0.44
CA GLY A 470 -12.98 -17.49 -1.27
C GLY A 470 -13.55 -17.64 -2.68
N ASP A 471 -12.70 -17.56 -3.70
CA ASP A 471 -13.08 -17.90 -5.07
C ASP A 471 -13.21 -19.44 -5.19
N ASN A 472 -14.33 -19.93 -5.73
CA ASN A 472 -14.59 -21.36 -5.87
C ASN A 472 -13.58 -22.08 -6.80
N LYS A 473 -12.87 -21.32 -7.64
CA LYS A 473 -11.79 -21.85 -8.50
C LYS A 473 -10.44 -21.96 -7.78
N ASP A 474 -10.29 -21.34 -6.59
CA ASP A 474 -9.07 -21.47 -5.81
C ASP A 474 -9.06 -22.82 -5.08
N PRO A 475 -8.06 -23.70 -5.27
CA PRO A 475 -7.93 -24.96 -4.55
C PRO A 475 -7.96 -24.81 -3.02
N LEU A 476 -7.55 -23.65 -2.50
CA LEU A 476 -7.63 -23.37 -1.07
C LEU A 476 -9.08 -23.29 -0.58
N THR A 477 -10.01 -22.79 -1.40
CA THR A 477 -11.44 -22.76 -1.07
C THR A 477 -11.98 -24.17 -0.86
N GLN A 478 -11.71 -25.09 -1.80
CA GLN A 478 -12.14 -26.48 -1.68
C GLN A 478 -11.48 -27.16 -0.47
N PHE A 479 -10.18 -26.94 -0.26
CA PHE A 479 -9.49 -27.48 0.91
C PHE A 479 -10.15 -27.05 2.22
N MET A 480 -10.56 -25.78 2.35
CA MET A 480 -11.24 -25.28 3.55
C MET A 480 -12.62 -25.92 3.76
N ILE A 481 -13.37 -26.14 2.68
CA ILE A 481 -14.65 -26.85 2.73
C ILE A 481 -14.42 -28.27 3.23
N ASP A 482 -13.43 -28.97 2.68
CA ASP A 482 -13.09 -30.36 3.05
C ASP A 482 -12.61 -30.47 4.51
N GLN A 483 -12.00 -29.42 5.05
CA GLN A 483 -11.62 -29.33 6.47
C GLN A 483 -12.81 -29.00 7.41
N GLY A 484 -14.01 -28.85 6.87
CA GLY A 484 -15.22 -28.60 7.66
C GLY A 484 -15.33 -27.16 8.23
N ILE A 485 -14.61 -26.20 7.68
CA ILE A 485 -14.75 -24.79 8.11
C ILE A 485 -16.16 -24.31 7.75
N PRO A 486 -16.91 -23.70 8.69
CA PRO A 486 -18.25 -23.20 8.45
C PRO A 486 -18.30 -22.29 7.22
N ASN A 487 -19.16 -22.60 6.28
CA ASN A 487 -19.22 -21.89 5.01
C ASN A 487 -20.64 -21.85 4.43
N GLU A 488 -20.87 -20.88 3.52
CA GLU A 488 -22.10 -20.72 2.77
C GLU A 488 -21.80 -20.10 1.38
N PRO A 489 -22.66 -20.30 0.37
CA PRO A 489 -22.54 -19.57 -0.88
C PRO A 489 -22.69 -18.05 -0.67
N CYS A 490 -21.91 -17.25 -1.39
CA CYS A 490 -22.04 -15.80 -1.34
C CYS A 490 -23.38 -15.34 -1.92
N VAL A 491 -24.16 -14.57 -1.15
CA VAL A 491 -25.49 -14.07 -1.56
C VAL A 491 -25.45 -13.34 -2.92
N MET A 492 -24.38 -12.57 -3.18
CA MET A 492 -24.24 -11.78 -4.41
C MET A 492 -23.60 -12.55 -5.58
N LYS A 493 -22.82 -13.61 -5.31
CA LYS A 493 -22.00 -14.33 -6.29
C LYS A 493 -21.89 -15.82 -5.94
N GLY A 494 -23.00 -16.47 -5.63
CA GLY A 494 -23.04 -17.85 -5.10
C GLY A 494 -22.32 -18.87 -5.96
N ASP A 495 -22.42 -18.76 -7.29
CA ASP A 495 -21.82 -19.71 -8.23
C ASP A 495 -20.28 -19.65 -8.26
N THR A 496 -19.69 -18.53 -7.86
CA THR A 496 -18.24 -18.29 -7.99
C THR A 496 -17.53 -18.06 -6.67
N THR A 497 -18.27 -17.86 -5.58
CA THR A 497 -17.71 -17.38 -4.32
C THR A 497 -18.34 -18.06 -3.11
N THR A 498 -17.52 -18.63 -2.25
CA THR A 498 -17.90 -19.18 -0.95
C THR A 498 -17.51 -18.20 0.18
N VAL A 499 -18.38 -18.03 1.18
CA VAL A 499 -18.14 -17.25 2.38
C VAL A 499 -17.82 -18.18 3.54
N PHE A 500 -16.65 -18.02 4.16
CA PHE A 500 -16.22 -18.75 5.34
C PHE A 500 -16.42 -17.91 6.59
N SER A 501 -16.81 -18.54 7.69
CA SER A 501 -17.08 -17.89 8.99
C SER A 501 -16.10 -18.37 10.05
N PHE A 502 -15.41 -17.40 10.71
CA PHE A 502 -14.44 -17.67 11.77
C PHE A 502 -14.85 -16.95 13.06
N PRO A 503 -15.00 -17.67 14.18
CA PRO A 503 -15.21 -17.03 15.47
C PRO A 503 -13.94 -16.33 15.95
N VAL A 504 -14.07 -15.12 16.47
CA VAL A 504 -12.98 -14.33 17.03
C VAL A 504 -13.35 -13.86 18.44
N LYS A 505 -12.40 -13.98 19.37
CA LYS A 505 -12.49 -13.49 20.74
C LYS A 505 -11.45 -12.40 20.95
N SER A 506 -11.87 -11.22 21.37
CA SER A 506 -10.96 -10.14 21.77
C SER A 506 -10.28 -10.47 23.11
N PRO A 507 -9.04 -9.99 23.34
CA PRO A 507 -8.39 -10.11 24.65
C PRO A 507 -9.22 -9.45 25.75
N ALA A 508 -9.09 -9.96 26.98
CA ALA A 508 -9.73 -9.33 28.14
C ALA A 508 -9.18 -7.90 28.33
N GLY A 509 -10.08 -6.93 28.51
CA GLY A 509 -9.72 -5.53 28.69
C GLY A 509 -9.38 -4.77 27.41
N ALA A 510 -9.47 -5.40 26.24
CA ALA A 510 -9.35 -4.71 24.96
C ALA A 510 -10.50 -3.70 24.77
N ILE A 511 -10.18 -2.55 24.20
CA ILE A 511 -11.18 -1.52 23.87
C ILE A 511 -11.94 -1.96 22.61
N THR A 512 -13.27 -2.00 22.72
CA THR A 512 -14.17 -2.27 21.58
C THR A 512 -14.78 -0.97 21.05
N ARG A 513 -15.40 -1.03 19.88
CA ARG A 513 -16.05 0.13 19.26
C ARG A 513 -17.16 0.78 20.10
N ASN A 514 -17.71 0.03 21.06
CA ASN A 514 -18.76 0.53 21.96
C ASN A 514 -18.19 1.20 23.22
N ASP A 515 -16.88 1.05 23.46
CA ASP A 515 -16.17 1.58 24.62
C ASP A 515 -15.49 2.94 24.32
N MET A 516 -15.63 3.44 23.09
CA MET A 516 -14.94 4.64 22.62
C MET A 516 -15.84 5.49 21.73
N THR A 517 -15.89 6.78 22.01
CA THR A 517 -16.55 7.77 21.16
C THR A 517 -15.64 8.21 19.99
N ALA A 518 -16.22 8.86 18.99
CA ALA A 518 -15.44 9.44 17.89
C ALA A 518 -14.45 10.52 18.36
N ILE A 519 -14.80 11.29 19.39
CA ILE A 519 -13.91 12.32 19.95
C ILE A 519 -12.71 11.68 20.64
N GLU A 520 -12.93 10.68 21.49
CA GLU A 520 -11.84 9.93 22.15
C GLU A 520 -10.91 9.26 21.15
N GLN A 521 -11.45 8.75 20.03
CA GLN A 521 -10.63 8.21 18.94
C GLN A 521 -9.75 9.30 18.30
N LEU A 522 -10.28 10.51 18.08
CA LEU A 522 -9.52 11.63 17.55
C LEU A 522 -8.47 12.16 18.53
N GLU A 523 -8.76 12.19 19.82
CA GLU A 523 -7.79 12.57 20.87
C GLU A 523 -6.65 11.55 20.96
N THR A 524 -6.97 10.25 20.87
CA THR A 524 -5.97 9.21 20.80
C THR A 524 -5.11 9.35 19.55
N TRP A 525 -5.72 9.56 18.38
CA TRP A 525 -5.01 9.82 17.12
C TRP A 525 -4.07 11.02 17.25
N LEU A 526 -4.51 12.12 17.87
CA LEU A 526 -3.71 13.32 18.06
C LEU A 526 -2.49 13.07 18.98
N THR A 527 -2.66 12.26 20.03
CA THR A 527 -1.57 11.85 20.92
C THR A 527 -0.51 11.05 20.16
N TYR A 528 -0.94 10.08 19.34
CA TYR A 528 -0.03 9.31 18.49
C TYR A 528 0.67 10.19 17.45
N GLN A 529 -0.03 11.14 16.83
CA GLN A 529 0.56 12.11 15.90
C GLN A 529 1.66 12.95 16.55
N ARG A 530 1.47 13.34 17.81
CA ARG A 530 2.42 14.21 18.53
C ARG A 530 3.62 13.45 19.09
N SER A 531 3.40 12.27 19.65
CA SER A 531 4.40 11.59 20.50
C SER A 531 5.05 10.38 19.84
N TRP A 532 4.37 9.67 18.92
CA TRP A 532 4.93 8.52 18.21
C TRP A 532 5.34 8.85 16.78
N CYS A 533 4.43 9.39 15.97
CA CYS A 533 4.61 9.46 14.53
C CYS A 533 5.63 10.51 14.08
N GLU A 534 6.55 10.10 13.23
CA GLU A 534 7.37 11.00 12.39
C GLU A 534 6.74 11.21 11.01
N HIS A 535 5.88 10.28 10.59
CA HIS A 535 4.95 10.44 9.48
C HIS A 535 3.57 10.85 10.03
N LYS A 536 2.57 9.98 9.87
CA LYS A 536 1.20 10.19 10.35
C LYS A 536 0.62 8.92 10.97
N PRO A 537 -0.40 9.03 11.83
CA PRO A 537 -1.21 7.86 12.19
C PRO A 537 -2.17 7.50 11.05
#